data_893606e15c92e7ac317d4be232aa69e3
#
_entry.id   893606e15c92e7ac317d4be232aa69e3
#
_cell.length_a   1.000
_cell.length_b   1.000
_cell.length_c   1.000
_cell.angle_alpha   90.00
_cell.angle_beta   90.00
_cell.angle_gamma   90.00
#
_symmetry.space_group_name_H-M   'P 1'
#
loop_
_entity.id
_entity.type
_entity.pdbx_description
1 polymer ?
#
loop_
_entity_poly.entity_id
_entity_poly.type
_entity_poly.pdbx_seq_one_letter_code
_entity_poly.pdbx_strand_id
1 'polypeptide(L)'
;GSILIIHGAFSYLSFHSVIGTIILEEFAYKIDRAKDTYDAARILADNEKWNSCINRLYYSTYYAIIALLLHVDLKPSTHNGVKSNFSEFFIKTGKIDKEYGKIYSRLFTWRQKGDYDDLFDFNKDTVLPYFELVNKLISIIEKMIKEK
;
A
#
# COMPACT_ATOMS: atom_id res chain seq x y z
N GLY A 1 19.08 -45.16 -0.70
CA GLY A 1 19.02 -44.71 0.63
C GLY A 1 19.47 -43.25 0.85
N SER A 2 20.74 -43.02 1.18
CA SER A 2 21.23 -41.70 1.57
C SER A 2 21.20 -40.67 0.43
N ILE A 3 21.41 -41.06 -0.82
CA ILE A 3 21.38 -40.19 -1.99
C ILE A 3 19.98 -39.64 -2.23
N LEU A 4 18.95 -40.46 -2.06
CA LEU A 4 17.55 -40.05 -2.20
C LEU A 4 17.12 -39.08 -1.11
N ILE A 5 17.60 -39.25 0.13
CA ILE A 5 17.33 -38.38 1.25
C ILE A 5 17.97 -36.99 0.99
N ILE A 6 19.20 -36.94 0.50
CA ILE A 6 19.90 -35.70 0.17
C ILE A 6 19.18 -34.97 -0.97
N HIS A 7 18.72 -35.67 -1.99
CA HIS A 7 17.95 -35.11 -3.09
C HIS A 7 16.60 -34.52 -2.62
N GLY A 8 15.90 -35.23 -1.76
CA GLY A 8 14.65 -34.77 -1.20
C GLY A 8 14.82 -33.50 -0.36
N ALA A 9 15.83 -33.48 0.51
CA ALA A 9 16.13 -32.32 1.35
C ALA A 9 16.54 -31.09 0.50
N PHE A 10 17.37 -31.31 -0.53
CA PHE A 10 17.77 -30.23 -1.44
C PHE A 10 16.58 -29.68 -2.22
N SER A 11 15.71 -30.53 -2.74
CA SER A 11 14.50 -30.10 -3.45
C SER A 11 13.55 -29.31 -2.53
N TYR A 12 13.39 -29.72 -1.28
CA TYR A 12 12.57 -29.03 -0.28
C TYR A 12 13.12 -27.65 0.02
N LEU A 13 14.42 -27.52 0.28
CA LEU A 13 15.07 -26.24 0.55
C LEU A 13 15.01 -25.30 -0.67
N SER A 14 15.19 -25.82 -1.88
CA SER A 14 15.06 -25.06 -3.12
C SER A 14 13.65 -24.54 -3.31
N PHE A 15 12.64 -25.37 -3.03
CA PHE A 15 11.22 -24.99 -3.13
C PHE A 15 10.89 -23.86 -2.14
N HIS A 16 11.30 -23.94 -0.89
CA HIS A 16 11.11 -22.88 0.11
C HIS A 16 11.84 -21.60 -0.26
N SER A 17 13.04 -21.68 -0.80
CA SER A 17 13.79 -20.51 -1.28
C SER A 17 13.06 -19.83 -2.44
N VAL A 18 12.50 -20.58 -3.37
CA VAL A 18 11.72 -20.05 -4.51
C VAL A 18 10.46 -19.35 -4.01
N ILE A 19 9.71 -19.96 -3.09
CA ILE A 19 8.51 -19.36 -2.50
C ILE A 19 8.86 -18.07 -1.76
N GLY A 20 9.91 -18.06 -0.95
CA GLY A 20 10.40 -16.87 -0.26
C GLY A 20 10.74 -15.74 -1.23
N THR A 21 11.38 -16.05 -2.34
CA THR A 21 11.72 -15.08 -3.39
C THR A 21 10.45 -14.52 -4.05
N ILE A 22 9.46 -15.36 -4.36
CA ILE A 22 8.18 -14.94 -4.96
C ILE A 22 7.45 -13.98 -4.02
N ILE A 23 7.39 -14.26 -2.72
CA ILE A 23 6.75 -13.42 -1.72
C ILE A 23 7.44 -12.05 -1.64
N LEU A 24 8.78 -12.02 -1.60
CA LEU A 24 9.56 -10.78 -1.59
C LEU A 24 9.33 -9.94 -2.86
N GLU A 25 9.26 -10.59 -4.02
CA GLU A 25 8.95 -9.94 -5.29
C GLU A 25 7.56 -9.33 -5.30
N GLU A 26 6.57 -10.01 -4.69
CA GLU A 26 5.21 -9.49 -4.58
C GLU A 26 5.15 -8.23 -3.71
N PHE A 27 5.84 -8.20 -2.57
CA PHE A 27 5.95 -7.01 -1.73
C PHE A 27 6.64 -5.87 -2.48
N ALA A 28 7.77 -6.14 -3.12
CA ALA A 28 8.51 -5.15 -3.91
C ALA A 28 7.65 -4.60 -5.05
N TYR A 29 6.92 -5.45 -5.74
CA TYR A 29 6.00 -5.06 -6.82
C TYR A 29 4.92 -4.10 -6.30
N LYS A 30 4.29 -4.41 -5.17
CA LYS A 30 3.25 -3.55 -4.59
C LYS A 30 3.80 -2.21 -4.13
N ILE A 31 4.99 -2.19 -3.53
CA ILE A 31 5.65 -0.94 -3.13
C ILE A 31 6.04 -0.11 -4.36
N ASP A 32 6.58 -0.73 -5.40
CA ASP A 32 6.91 -0.05 -6.65
C ASP A 32 5.64 0.52 -7.30
N ARG A 33 4.55 -0.20 -7.24
CA ARG A 33 3.24 0.25 -7.69
C ARG A 33 2.75 1.48 -6.91
N ALA A 34 2.95 1.49 -5.60
CA ALA A 34 2.61 2.62 -4.75
C ALA A 34 3.41 3.87 -5.16
N LYS A 35 4.72 3.73 -5.36
CA LYS A 35 5.61 4.83 -5.77
C LYS A 35 5.27 5.35 -7.17
N ASP A 36 5.03 4.45 -8.11
CA ASP A 36 4.67 4.80 -9.49
C ASP A 36 3.33 5.54 -9.54
N THR A 37 2.36 5.09 -8.77
CA THR A 37 1.04 5.72 -8.66
C THR A 37 1.14 7.10 -7.99
N TYR A 38 2.02 7.25 -7.00
CA TYR A 38 2.33 8.55 -6.39
C TYR A 38 2.90 9.53 -7.42
N ASP A 39 3.82 9.07 -8.26
CA ASP A 39 4.39 9.89 -9.33
C ASP A 39 3.31 10.32 -10.34
N ALA A 40 2.38 9.42 -10.67
CA ALA A 40 1.23 9.75 -11.51
C ALA A 40 0.36 10.84 -10.87
N ALA A 41 0.15 10.78 -9.55
CA ALA A 41 -0.58 11.83 -8.83
C ALA A 41 0.11 13.19 -8.95
N ARG A 42 1.44 13.22 -8.88
CA ARG A 42 2.20 14.46 -9.05
C ARG A 42 2.02 15.07 -10.45
N ILE A 43 2.06 14.25 -11.48
CA ILE A 43 1.83 14.69 -12.86
C ILE A 43 0.42 15.30 -12.99
N LEU A 44 -0.57 14.67 -12.38
CA LEU A 44 -1.94 15.18 -12.39
C LEU A 44 -2.07 16.51 -11.64
N ALA A 45 -1.38 16.64 -10.50
CA ALA A 45 -1.34 17.90 -9.74
C ALA A 45 -0.70 19.03 -10.55
N ASP A 46 0.40 18.75 -11.27
CA ASP A 46 1.07 19.73 -12.15
C ASP A 46 0.15 20.21 -13.27
N ASN A 47 -0.82 19.40 -13.66
CA ASN A 47 -1.82 19.73 -14.68
C ASN A 47 -3.18 20.14 -14.07
N GLU A 48 -3.21 20.39 -12.77
CA GLU A 48 -4.39 20.85 -12.03
C GLU A 48 -5.61 19.92 -12.15
N LYS A 49 -5.36 18.62 -12.31
CA LYS A 49 -6.40 17.57 -12.36
C LYS A 49 -6.62 16.99 -10.96
N TRP A 50 -7.24 17.79 -10.09
CA TRP A 50 -7.29 17.51 -8.65
C TRP A 50 -8.12 16.28 -8.28
N ASN A 51 -9.25 16.04 -8.92
CA ASN A 51 -10.07 14.85 -8.65
C ASN A 51 -9.32 13.56 -9.03
N SER A 52 -8.68 13.55 -10.20
CA SER A 52 -7.85 12.42 -10.63
C SER A 52 -6.61 12.26 -9.75
N CYS A 53 -6.05 13.37 -9.26
CA CYS A 53 -4.93 13.37 -8.33
C CYS A 53 -5.31 12.67 -7.02
N ILE A 54 -6.46 12.98 -6.43
CA ILE A 54 -6.96 12.32 -5.21
C ILE A 54 -7.13 10.81 -5.44
N ASN A 55 -7.69 10.41 -6.58
CA ASN A 55 -7.82 8.99 -6.94
C ASN A 55 -6.45 8.30 -6.92
N ARG A 56 -5.44 8.91 -7.52
CA ARG A 56 -4.08 8.34 -7.55
C ARG A 56 -3.41 8.34 -6.17
N LEU A 57 -3.58 9.37 -5.37
CA LEU A 57 -3.08 9.40 -3.98
C LEU A 57 -3.70 8.29 -3.14
N TYR A 58 -5.00 8.07 -3.28
CA TYR A 58 -5.67 6.96 -2.61
C TYR A 58 -5.06 5.61 -3.00
N TYR A 59 -4.95 5.33 -4.30
CA TYR A 59 -4.40 4.05 -4.76
C TYR A 59 -2.93 3.87 -4.44
N SER A 60 -2.15 4.95 -4.43
CA SER A 60 -0.76 4.90 -3.96
C SER A 60 -0.68 4.38 -2.52
N THR A 61 -1.48 4.96 -1.63
CA THR A 61 -1.58 4.53 -0.23
C THR A 61 -2.12 3.10 -0.12
N TYR A 62 -3.15 2.78 -0.89
CA TYR A 62 -3.78 1.46 -0.92
C TYR A 62 -2.78 0.35 -1.27
N TYR A 63 -1.98 0.54 -2.32
CA TYR A 63 -0.98 -0.46 -2.71
C TYR A 63 0.08 -0.67 -1.63
N ALA A 64 0.53 0.39 -0.98
CA ALA A 64 1.48 0.28 0.12
C ALA A 64 0.88 -0.49 1.31
N ILE A 65 -0.36 -0.19 1.67
CA ILE A 65 -1.07 -0.87 2.76
C ILE A 65 -1.29 -2.35 2.43
N ILE A 66 -1.65 -2.69 1.19
CA ILE A 66 -1.75 -4.08 0.76
C ILE A 66 -0.43 -4.82 0.95
N ALA A 67 0.69 -4.22 0.56
CA ALA A 67 2.01 -4.83 0.77
C ALA A 67 2.26 -5.11 2.26
N LEU A 68 1.92 -4.14 3.12
CA LEU A 68 2.06 -4.29 4.57
C LEU A 68 1.17 -5.42 5.12
N LEU A 69 -0.07 -5.51 4.67
CA LEU A 69 -1.00 -6.55 5.12
C LEU A 69 -0.53 -7.93 4.66
N LEU A 70 -0.07 -8.06 3.42
CA LEU A 70 0.50 -9.32 2.92
C LEU A 70 1.72 -9.74 3.74
N HIS A 71 2.54 -8.79 4.19
CA HIS A 71 3.71 -9.05 5.01
C HIS A 71 3.35 -9.74 6.34
N VAL A 72 2.14 -9.53 6.84
CA VAL A 72 1.63 -10.15 8.07
C VAL A 72 0.52 -11.18 7.78
N ASP A 73 0.51 -11.73 6.57
CA ASP A 73 -0.42 -12.78 6.12
C ASP A 73 -1.91 -12.40 6.16
N LEU A 74 -2.21 -11.12 5.96
CA LEU A 74 -3.57 -10.63 5.85
C LEU A 74 -3.91 -10.33 4.39
N LYS A 75 -4.99 -10.93 3.87
CA LYS A 75 -5.40 -10.81 2.46
C LYS A 75 -6.87 -10.41 2.33
N PRO A 76 -7.27 -9.22 2.81
CA PRO A 76 -8.65 -8.77 2.63
C PRO A 76 -8.98 -8.60 1.15
N SER A 77 -10.21 -8.98 0.77
CA SER A 77 -10.66 -8.97 -0.62
C SER A 77 -11.40 -7.70 -1.04
N THR A 78 -11.68 -6.80 -0.09
CA THR A 78 -12.43 -5.58 -0.35
C THR A 78 -11.67 -4.33 0.12
N HIS A 79 -12.01 -3.17 -0.46
CA HIS A 79 -11.45 -1.90 -0.01
C HIS A 79 -11.77 -1.61 1.47
N ASN A 80 -12.99 -1.93 1.90
CA ASN A 80 -13.39 -1.80 3.30
C ASN A 80 -12.59 -2.74 4.21
N GLY A 81 -12.33 -3.95 3.76
CA GLY A 81 -11.51 -4.92 4.49
C GLY A 81 -10.07 -4.46 4.66
N VAL A 82 -9.48 -3.87 3.62
CA VAL A 82 -8.13 -3.28 3.68
C VAL A 82 -8.09 -2.16 4.72
N LYS A 83 -9.06 -1.25 4.68
CA LYS A 83 -9.16 -0.14 5.64
C LYS A 83 -9.34 -0.63 7.06
N SER A 84 -10.24 -1.60 7.29
CA SER A 84 -10.47 -2.21 8.60
C SER A 84 -9.22 -2.88 9.16
N ASN A 85 -8.55 -3.71 8.37
CA ASN A 85 -7.35 -4.41 8.79
C ASN A 85 -6.20 -3.45 9.10
N PHE A 86 -6.01 -2.44 8.29
CA PHE A 86 -5.00 -1.41 8.54
C PHE A 86 -5.27 -0.70 9.87
N SER A 87 -6.51 -0.29 10.11
CA SER A 87 -6.91 0.35 11.36
C SER A 87 -6.68 -0.55 12.56
N GLU A 88 -7.18 -1.79 12.50
CA GLU A 88 -7.17 -2.72 13.63
C GLU A 88 -5.75 -3.17 14.00
N PHE A 89 -4.94 -3.55 13.02
CA PHE A 89 -3.66 -4.20 13.28
C PHE A 89 -2.47 -3.24 13.32
N PHE A 90 -2.61 -2.03 12.78
CA PHE A 90 -1.48 -1.09 12.70
C PHE A 90 -1.74 0.25 13.37
N ILE A 91 -2.94 0.82 13.26
CA ILE A 91 -3.26 2.12 13.84
C ILE A 91 -3.65 2.00 15.31
N LYS A 92 -4.63 1.16 15.62
CA LYS A 92 -5.10 0.96 17.00
C LYS A 92 -4.02 0.37 17.91
N THR A 93 -3.10 -0.39 17.36
CA THR A 93 -1.97 -0.98 18.10
C THR A 93 -0.82 0.01 18.31
N GLY A 94 -0.87 1.17 17.69
CA GLY A 94 0.21 2.17 17.75
C GLY A 94 1.44 1.83 16.92
N LYS A 95 1.42 0.79 16.11
CA LYS A 95 2.55 0.43 15.22
C LYS A 95 2.78 1.50 14.14
N ILE A 96 1.71 2.13 13.70
CA ILE A 96 1.73 3.28 12.79
C ILE A 96 0.92 4.39 13.46
N ASP A 97 1.41 5.62 13.41
CA ASP A 97 0.76 6.77 14.02
C ASP A 97 -0.67 6.96 13.51
N LYS A 98 -1.57 7.33 14.42
CA LYS A 98 -2.99 7.55 14.12
C LYS A 98 -3.25 8.57 13.02
N GLU A 99 -2.32 9.52 12.82
CA GLU A 99 -2.41 10.51 11.75
C GLU A 99 -2.57 9.84 10.38
N TYR A 100 -1.81 8.77 10.14
CA TYR A 100 -1.87 8.05 8.85
C TYR A 100 -3.16 7.26 8.66
N GLY A 101 -3.77 6.82 9.75
CA GLY A 101 -5.12 6.23 9.70
C GLY A 101 -6.17 7.26 9.27
N LYS A 102 -6.07 8.48 9.80
CA LYS A 102 -6.96 9.59 9.42
C LYS A 102 -6.79 9.97 7.95
N ILE A 103 -5.55 10.06 7.50
CA ILE A 103 -5.21 10.40 6.10
C ILE A 103 -5.80 9.35 5.15
N TYR A 104 -5.56 8.08 5.42
CA TYR A 104 -6.09 7.00 4.59
C TYR A 104 -7.62 7.00 4.57
N SER A 105 -8.25 7.16 5.72
CA SER A 105 -9.71 7.23 5.83
C SER A 105 -10.29 8.38 5.02
N ARG A 106 -9.62 9.54 5.03
CA ARG A 106 -10.01 10.71 4.28
C ARG A 106 -9.88 10.50 2.78
N LEU A 107 -8.74 9.96 2.33
CA LEU A 107 -8.52 9.63 0.93
C LEU A 107 -9.53 8.59 0.42
N PHE A 108 -9.86 7.61 1.26
CA PHE A 108 -10.87 6.60 0.99
C PHE A 108 -12.23 7.26 0.67
N THR A 109 -12.67 8.20 1.51
CA THR A 109 -13.93 8.93 1.32
C THR A 109 -13.85 9.87 0.11
N TRP A 110 -12.77 10.60 -0.04
CA TRP A 110 -12.60 11.57 -1.12
C TRP A 110 -12.53 10.91 -2.50
N ARG A 111 -11.90 9.76 -2.60
CA ARG A 111 -11.88 9.02 -3.87
C ARG A 111 -13.31 8.73 -4.32
N GLN A 112 -14.17 8.27 -3.39
CA GLN A 112 -15.56 7.98 -3.71
C GLN A 112 -16.31 9.25 -4.19
N LYS A 113 -16.12 10.38 -3.51
CA LYS A 113 -16.72 11.65 -3.90
C LYS A 113 -16.25 12.13 -5.26
N GLY A 114 -14.93 12.09 -5.51
CA GLY A 114 -14.37 12.52 -6.77
C GLY A 114 -14.78 11.67 -7.96
N ASP A 115 -15.00 10.35 -7.73
CA ASP A 115 -15.38 9.41 -8.79
C ASP A 115 -16.89 9.41 -9.08
N TYR A 116 -17.74 9.71 -8.09
CA TYR A 116 -19.18 9.50 -8.18
C TYR A 116 -20.02 10.76 -7.98
N ASP A 117 -19.43 11.87 -7.58
CA ASP A 117 -20.11 13.15 -7.39
C ASP A 117 -19.61 14.17 -8.43
N ASP A 118 -20.34 14.31 -9.53
CA ASP A 118 -19.98 15.19 -10.64
C ASP A 118 -19.97 16.68 -10.25
N LEU A 119 -20.57 17.02 -9.11
CA LEU A 119 -20.63 18.40 -8.61
C LEU A 119 -19.55 18.70 -7.59
N PHE A 120 -18.72 17.72 -7.23
CA PHE A 120 -17.69 17.88 -6.22
C PHE A 120 -16.32 18.01 -6.87
N ASP A 121 -15.67 19.18 -6.68
CA ASP A 121 -14.34 19.45 -7.17
C ASP A 121 -13.38 19.71 -6.01
N PHE A 122 -12.23 19.02 -6.04
CA PHE A 122 -11.11 19.31 -5.15
C PHE A 122 -10.29 20.48 -5.69
N ASN A 123 -9.57 21.16 -4.80
CA ASN A 123 -8.69 22.26 -5.17
C ASN A 123 -7.26 22.02 -4.69
N LYS A 124 -6.35 22.84 -5.18
CA LYS A 124 -4.92 22.78 -4.86
C LYS A 124 -4.65 22.77 -3.35
N ASP A 125 -5.27 23.70 -2.63
CA ASP A 125 -4.97 23.89 -1.19
C ASP A 125 -5.41 22.69 -0.35
N THR A 126 -6.47 22.00 -0.78
CA THR A 126 -6.94 20.78 -0.13
C THR A 126 -6.03 19.59 -0.42
N VAL A 127 -5.55 19.45 -1.66
CA VAL A 127 -4.87 18.24 -2.15
C VAL A 127 -3.37 18.24 -1.84
N LEU A 128 -2.67 19.36 -2.08
CA LEU A 128 -1.21 19.41 -1.98
C LEU A 128 -0.64 18.95 -0.63
N PRO A 129 -1.25 19.28 0.53
CA PRO A 129 -0.70 18.82 1.82
C PRO A 129 -0.63 17.30 1.97
N TYR A 130 -1.42 16.55 1.21
CA TYR A 130 -1.45 15.09 1.31
C TYR A 130 -0.27 14.41 0.63
N PHE A 131 0.42 15.07 -0.28
CA PHE A 131 1.59 14.49 -0.95
C PHE A 131 2.70 14.10 0.03
N GLU A 132 3.07 15.01 0.91
CA GLU A 132 4.11 14.74 1.90
C GLU A 132 3.69 13.60 2.84
N LEU A 133 2.44 13.62 3.29
CA LEU A 133 1.91 12.62 4.22
C LEU A 133 1.84 11.23 3.59
N VAL A 134 1.39 11.13 2.35
CA VAL A 134 1.36 9.86 1.60
C VAL A 134 2.78 9.35 1.37
N ASN A 135 3.70 10.21 0.97
CA ASN A 135 5.09 9.82 0.77
C ASN A 135 5.73 9.28 2.05
N LYS A 136 5.48 9.92 3.18
CA LYS A 136 5.96 9.46 4.48
C LYS A 136 5.38 8.10 4.84
N LEU A 137 4.09 7.90 4.63
CA LEU A 137 3.44 6.61 4.92
C LEU A 137 4.02 5.49 4.06
N ILE A 138 4.24 5.71 2.77
CA ILE A 138 4.88 4.73 1.89
C ILE A 138 6.27 4.38 2.42
N SER A 139 7.05 5.37 2.83
CA SER A 139 8.39 5.15 3.38
C SER A 139 8.37 4.36 4.70
N ILE A 140 7.42 4.66 5.58
CA ILE A 140 7.24 3.94 6.85
C ILE A 140 6.92 2.47 6.55
N ILE A 141 5.99 2.21 5.65
CA ILE A 141 5.58 0.85 5.28
C ILE A 141 6.74 0.09 4.63
N GLU A 142 7.45 0.71 3.69
CA GLU A 142 8.60 0.09 3.05
C GLU A 142 9.64 -0.34 4.08
N LYS A 143 9.93 0.52 5.05
CA LYS A 143 10.86 0.21 6.13
C LYS A 143 10.37 -0.95 6.98
N MET A 144 9.09 -0.98 7.35
CA MET A 144 8.51 -2.06 8.14
C MET A 144 8.59 -3.41 7.43
N ILE A 145 8.37 -3.44 6.13
CA ILE A 145 8.45 -4.66 5.32
C ILE A 145 9.90 -5.17 5.24
N LYS A 146 10.88 -4.29 5.17
CA LYS A 146 12.30 -4.64 5.11
C LYS A 146 12.86 -5.10 6.47
N GLU A 147 12.25 -4.70 7.56
CA GLU A 147 12.62 -5.14 8.90
C GLU A 147 12.05 -6.54 9.17
N LYS A 148 12.87 -7.42 9.69
CA LYS A 148 12.47 -8.79 10.05
C LYS A 148 12.03 -8.88 11.51
#